data_aede5132bba36ec9d6f9515232885d7e
#
_entry.id   aede5132bba36ec9d6f9515232885d7e
#
_cell.length_a   1.000
_cell.length_b   1.000
_cell.length_c   1.000
_cell.angle_alpha   90.00
_cell.angle_beta   90.00
_cell.angle_gamma   90.00
#
_symmetry.space_group_name_H-M   'P 1'
#
loop_
_entity.id
_entity.type
_entity.pdbx_description
1 polymer ?
#
loop_
_entity_poly.entity_id
_entity_poly.type
_entity_poly.pdbx_seq_one_letter_code
_entity_poly.pdbx_strand_id
1 'polypeptide(L)'
;MADFPPASDGGYVKLRLAQDGGKPAVRTYTIRSQRADALEVDFALHAETATGHAGPATDWAMNVQPGDVVEAGGPGPAKPLPTGHGFYLVAGDMTALPAISVNLAALPADARGRAVIEVMDEADCLDLARPEGVELRWLVVPQPGSEPSALADALRDFGWPDGDVYAWCASEFTAMQNLRSYLREERGLGPDRLYISSYWKSGLTEEDHKRIKREDAEAQGV
;
A
#
# COMPACT_ATOMS: atom_id res chain seq x y z
N MET A 1 3.43 0.76 -24.83
CA MET A 1 4.45 1.31 -23.91
C MET A 1 5.25 2.51 -24.48
N ALA A 2 5.24 2.75 -25.81
CA ALA A 2 6.05 3.83 -26.41
C ALA A 2 5.82 5.24 -25.83
N ASP A 3 4.61 5.52 -25.35
CA ASP A 3 4.24 6.83 -24.79
C ASP A 3 4.12 6.83 -23.25
N PHE A 4 4.53 5.74 -22.58
CA PHE A 4 4.44 5.68 -21.12
C PHE A 4 5.64 6.41 -20.49
N PRO A 5 5.40 7.37 -19.57
CA PRO A 5 6.48 8.14 -18.95
C PRO A 5 7.54 7.27 -18.29
N PRO A 6 8.82 7.61 -18.41
CA PRO A 6 9.89 6.86 -17.73
C PRO A 6 9.86 7.10 -16.21
N ALA A 7 10.49 6.20 -15.46
CA ALA A 7 10.68 6.31 -14.01
C ALA A 7 9.38 6.42 -13.21
N SER A 8 8.43 5.54 -13.51
CA SER A 8 7.12 5.49 -12.85
C SER A 8 7.05 4.47 -11.70
N ASP A 9 8.18 3.92 -11.25
CA ASP A 9 8.23 3.00 -10.10
C ASP A 9 7.60 3.65 -8.86
N GLY A 10 6.80 2.91 -8.12
CA GLY A 10 6.04 3.42 -6.97
C GLY A 10 4.83 4.30 -7.32
N GLY A 11 4.68 4.70 -8.59
CA GLY A 11 3.44 5.28 -9.09
C GLY A 11 2.34 4.24 -9.24
N TYR A 12 1.22 4.58 -9.87
CA TYR A 12 0.12 3.64 -10.02
C TYR A 12 -0.48 3.66 -11.42
N VAL A 13 -1.05 2.53 -11.81
CA VAL A 13 -1.93 2.38 -12.96
C VAL A 13 -3.35 2.05 -12.53
N LYS A 14 -4.32 2.42 -13.36
CA LYS A 14 -5.73 2.02 -13.23
C LYS A 14 -6.04 1.01 -14.32
N LEU A 15 -6.25 -0.24 -13.92
CA LEU A 15 -6.66 -1.30 -14.82
C LEU A 15 -8.18 -1.26 -15.01
N ARG A 16 -8.63 -1.36 -16.25
CA ARG A 16 -10.05 -1.50 -16.61
C ARG A 16 -10.34 -2.95 -16.93
N LEU A 17 -11.03 -3.59 -16.02
CA LEU A 17 -11.32 -5.02 -16.07
C LEU A 17 -12.74 -5.23 -16.57
N ALA A 18 -12.90 -5.98 -17.63
CA ALA A 18 -14.21 -6.32 -18.17
C ALA A 18 -15.04 -7.09 -17.13
N GLN A 19 -16.34 -6.83 -17.11
CA GLN A 19 -17.30 -7.58 -16.30
C GLN A 19 -18.44 -8.06 -17.19
N ASP A 20 -18.92 -9.26 -16.94
CA ASP A 20 -20.05 -9.82 -17.70
C ASP A 20 -21.31 -8.95 -17.54
N GLY A 21 -21.77 -8.37 -18.64
CA GLY A 21 -23.01 -7.59 -18.70
C GLY A 21 -23.00 -6.26 -17.96
N GLY A 22 -21.84 -5.79 -17.45
CA GLY A 22 -21.71 -4.58 -16.63
C GLY A 22 -20.74 -3.54 -17.19
N LYS A 23 -20.64 -2.41 -16.47
CA LYS A 23 -19.56 -1.46 -16.69
C LYS A 23 -18.23 -2.07 -16.22
N PRO A 24 -17.12 -1.80 -16.94
CA PRO A 24 -15.81 -2.28 -16.51
C PRO A 24 -15.49 -1.83 -15.07
N ALA A 25 -14.95 -2.75 -14.27
CA ALA A 25 -14.41 -2.38 -12.98
C ALA A 25 -13.05 -1.69 -13.17
N VAL A 26 -12.85 -0.58 -12.49
CA VAL A 26 -11.54 0.12 -12.46
C VAL A 26 -10.87 -0.19 -11.14
N ARG A 27 -9.62 -0.70 -11.20
CA ARG A 27 -8.83 -1.01 -10.00
C ARG A 27 -7.45 -0.35 -10.11
N THR A 28 -6.98 0.15 -8.98
CA THR A 28 -5.72 0.88 -8.88
C THR A 28 -4.63 -0.01 -8.33
N TYR A 29 -3.51 -0.10 -9.05
CA TYR A 29 -2.35 -0.92 -8.67
C TYR A 29 -1.06 -0.12 -8.73
N THR A 30 -0.17 -0.37 -7.77
CA THR A 30 1.17 0.20 -7.78
C THR A 30 2.00 -0.39 -8.92
N ILE A 31 2.75 0.45 -9.60
CA ILE A 31 3.82 0.03 -10.50
C ILE A 31 5.02 -0.35 -9.62
N ARG A 32 5.22 -1.66 -9.43
CA ARG A 32 6.34 -2.15 -8.63
C ARG A 32 7.66 -1.96 -9.35
N SER A 33 7.68 -2.15 -10.64
CA SER A 33 8.87 -1.96 -11.48
C SER A 33 8.48 -1.59 -12.90
N GLN A 34 9.24 -0.69 -13.50
CA GLN A 34 9.12 -0.31 -14.90
C GLN A 34 10.39 -0.64 -15.68
N ARG A 35 10.22 -1.33 -16.80
CA ARG A 35 11.25 -1.51 -17.83
C ARG A 35 10.85 -0.77 -19.11
N ALA A 36 11.74 -0.71 -20.09
CA ALA A 36 11.50 0.01 -21.32
C ALA A 36 10.22 -0.43 -22.08
N ASP A 37 9.82 -1.69 -21.93
CA ASP A 37 8.73 -2.34 -22.65
C ASP A 37 7.70 -3.01 -21.73
N ALA A 38 7.86 -2.95 -20.41
CA ALA A 38 7.00 -3.65 -19.45
C ALA A 38 6.81 -2.88 -18.15
N LEU A 39 5.64 -3.10 -17.54
CA LEU A 39 5.36 -2.76 -16.14
C LEU A 39 5.14 -4.03 -15.35
N GLU A 40 5.64 -4.06 -14.12
CA GLU A 40 5.34 -5.10 -13.15
C GLU A 40 4.35 -4.55 -12.13
N VAL A 41 3.30 -5.32 -11.91
CA VAL A 41 2.20 -5.00 -10.98
C VAL A 41 1.91 -6.24 -10.16
N ASP A 42 1.92 -6.09 -8.85
CA ASP A 42 1.60 -7.18 -7.93
C ASP A 42 0.14 -7.13 -7.52
N PHE A 43 -0.51 -8.29 -7.44
CA PHE A 43 -1.88 -8.43 -7.01
C PHE A 43 -1.93 -9.08 -5.62
N ALA A 44 -2.49 -8.38 -4.64
CA ALA A 44 -2.90 -9.01 -3.40
C ALA A 44 -4.15 -9.86 -3.67
N LEU A 45 -3.98 -11.17 -3.69
CA LEU A 45 -5.09 -12.08 -3.96
C LEU A 45 -5.88 -12.29 -2.67
N HIS A 46 -7.16 -11.99 -2.71
CA HIS A 46 -8.06 -12.23 -1.58
C HIS A 46 -8.74 -13.57 -1.76
N ALA A 47 -8.76 -14.39 -0.71
CA ALA A 47 -9.65 -15.53 -0.64
C ALA A 47 -11.11 -15.07 -0.82
N GLU A 48 -11.97 -15.98 -1.32
CA GLU A 48 -13.39 -15.71 -1.55
C GLU A 48 -14.02 -14.93 -0.40
N THR A 49 -14.64 -13.81 -0.70
CA THR A 49 -15.48 -13.10 0.26
C THR A 49 -16.69 -13.98 0.63
N ALA A 50 -17.43 -13.64 1.67
CA ALA A 50 -18.65 -14.33 2.09
C ALA A 50 -19.70 -14.53 0.96
N THR A 51 -19.50 -13.91 -0.20
CA THR A 51 -20.33 -14.01 -1.41
C THR A 51 -19.83 -15.07 -2.40
N GLY A 52 -18.71 -15.77 -2.11
CA GLY A 52 -18.16 -16.81 -2.97
C GLY A 52 -17.46 -16.31 -4.24
N HIS A 53 -17.24 -15.01 -4.37
CA HIS A 53 -16.52 -14.42 -5.51
C HIS A 53 -15.36 -13.56 -5.01
N ALA A 54 -14.16 -13.89 -5.43
CA ALA A 54 -13.03 -12.99 -5.38
C ALA A 54 -13.39 -11.73 -6.22
N GLY A 55 -12.93 -10.56 -5.85
CA GLY A 55 -13.25 -9.35 -6.62
C GLY A 55 -12.73 -9.42 -8.06
N PRO A 56 -13.25 -8.60 -9.00
CA PRO A 56 -12.97 -8.71 -10.44
C PRO A 56 -11.47 -8.66 -10.79
N ALA A 57 -10.65 -8.05 -9.94
CA ALA A 57 -9.21 -8.01 -10.15
C ALA A 57 -8.51 -9.31 -9.76
N THR A 58 -8.94 -9.94 -8.67
CA THR A 58 -8.43 -11.26 -8.27
C THR A 58 -8.85 -12.30 -9.31
N ASP A 59 -10.11 -12.28 -9.75
CA ASP A 59 -10.60 -13.18 -10.78
C ASP A 59 -9.80 -13.03 -12.08
N TRP A 60 -9.55 -11.80 -12.50
CA TRP A 60 -8.74 -11.53 -13.69
C TRP A 60 -7.30 -12.02 -13.51
N ALA A 61 -6.65 -11.69 -12.38
CA ALA A 61 -5.26 -12.06 -12.13
C ALA A 61 -5.05 -13.58 -12.08
N MET A 62 -6.04 -14.32 -11.57
CA MET A 62 -5.99 -15.79 -11.50
C MET A 62 -6.19 -16.48 -12.84
N ASN A 63 -6.83 -15.83 -13.83
CA ASN A 63 -7.21 -16.44 -15.10
C ASN A 63 -6.47 -15.88 -16.31
N VAL A 64 -5.80 -14.72 -16.19
CA VAL A 64 -5.07 -14.07 -17.29
C VAL A 64 -3.96 -14.97 -17.84
N GLN A 65 -3.83 -14.97 -19.16
CA GLN A 65 -2.84 -15.76 -19.89
C GLN A 65 -1.91 -14.84 -20.69
N PRO A 66 -0.68 -15.30 -21.00
CA PRO A 66 0.22 -14.56 -21.89
C PRO A 66 -0.44 -14.27 -23.24
N GLY A 67 -0.49 -12.99 -23.62
CA GLY A 67 -1.15 -12.52 -24.82
C GLY A 67 -2.51 -11.86 -24.59
N ASP A 68 -3.09 -11.99 -23.40
CA ASP A 68 -4.30 -11.26 -23.03
C ASP A 68 -4.03 -9.76 -22.93
N VAL A 69 -5.04 -8.98 -23.22
CA VAL A 69 -4.94 -7.51 -23.26
C VAL A 69 -5.80 -6.90 -22.18
N VAL A 70 -5.22 -5.97 -21.44
CA VAL A 70 -5.92 -5.14 -20.45
C VAL A 70 -5.73 -3.67 -20.76
N GLU A 71 -6.79 -2.88 -20.63
CA GLU A 71 -6.70 -1.43 -20.75
C GLU A 71 -6.16 -0.83 -19.45
N ALA A 72 -5.10 -0.03 -19.54
CA ALA A 72 -4.50 0.64 -18.39
C ALA A 72 -4.44 2.16 -18.62
N GLY A 73 -4.84 2.92 -17.61
CA GLY A 73 -4.67 4.37 -17.55
C GLY A 73 -3.64 4.77 -16.50
N GLY A 74 -2.92 5.84 -16.75
CA GLY A 74 -1.87 6.34 -15.85
C GLY A 74 -0.62 6.76 -16.61
N PRO A 75 0.57 6.86 -15.93
CA PRO A 75 0.75 6.65 -14.51
C PRO A 75 0.19 7.78 -13.65
N GLY A 76 -0.30 7.43 -12.47
CA GLY A 76 -0.48 8.39 -11.39
C GLY A 76 0.80 8.52 -10.56
N PRO A 77 0.94 9.62 -9.78
CA PRO A 77 2.18 9.94 -9.09
C PRO A 77 2.53 8.94 -7.98
N ALA A 78 3.81 8.61 -7.86
CA ALA A 78 4.37 7.93 -6.71
C ALA A 78 4.24 8.78 -5.43
N LYS A 79 4.33 8.11 -4.28
CA LYS A 79 4.45 8.73 -2.96
C LYS A 79 5.76 8.24 -2.31
N PRO A 80 6.90 8.78 -2.76
CA PRO A 80 8.19 8.33 -2.26
C PRO A 80 8.41 8.74 -0.81
N LEU A 81 9.24 7.97 -0.09
CA LEU A 81 9.86 8.40 1.15
C LEU A 81 10.82 9.55 0.82
N PRO A 82 10.69 10.72 1.47
CA PRO A 82 11.65 11.80 1.31
C PRO A 82 12.99 11.39 1.91
N THR A 83 14.08 11.93 1.40
CA THR A 83 15.42 11.73 1.96
C THR A 83 15.73 12.77 3.06
N GLY A 84 16.73 12.46 3.90
CA GLY A 84 17.26 13.43 4.87
C GLY A 84 16.63 13.38 6.27
N HIS A 85 15.73 12.45 6.53
CA HIS A 85 15.22 12.22 7.88
C HIS A 85 16.11 11.27 8.68
N GLY A 86 16.17 11.47 10.00
CA GLY A 86 17.00 10.68 10.90
C GLY A 86 16.50 9.24 11.10
N PHE A 87 15.17 9.02 10.97
CA PHE A 87 14.55 7.72 11.14
C PHE A 87 13.27 7.59 10.33
N TYR A 88 13.05 6.41 9.74
CA TYR A 88 11.87 6.09 8.94
C TYR A 88 10.98 5.06 9.63
N LEU A 89 9.70 5.37 9.74
CA LEU A 89 8.66 4.41 10.13
C LEU A 89 7.79 4.10 8.91
N VAL A 90 7.71 2.83 8.55
CA VAL A 90 6.90 2.38 7.42
C VAL A 90 5.91 1.34 7.92
N ALA A 91 4.63 1.50 7.62
CA ALA A 91 3.62 0.53 8.00
C ALA A 91 2.57 0.35 6.90
N GLY A 92 2.18 -0.89 6.65
CA GLY A 92 1.12 -1.17 5.70
C GLY A 92 0.72 -2.63 5.63
N ASP A 93 -0.33 -2.88 4.87
CA ASP A 93 -0.78 -4.23 4.54
C ASP A 93 -0.32 -4.68 3.14
N MET A 94 -0.73 -5.88 2.71
CA MET A 94 -0.36 -6.45 1.41
C MET A 94 -0.70 -5.54 0.23
N THR A 95 -1.74 -4.70 0.32
CA THR A 95 -2.11 -3.79 -0.77
C THR A 95 -1.10 -2.67 -0.94
N ALA A 96 -0.39 -2.32 0.13
CA ALA A 96 0.68 -1.32 0.15
C ALA A 96 2.08 -1.92 -0.09
N LEU A 97 2.24 -3.24 0.02
CA LEU A 97 3.54 -3.94 -0.09
C LEU A 97 4.33 -3.55 -1.35
N PRO A 98 3.73 -3.44 -2.57
CA PRO A 98 4.47 -3.02 -3.75
C PRO A 98 5.04 -1.59 -3.63
N ALA A 99 4.28 -0.65 -3.06
CA ALA A 99 4.74 0.71 -2.83
C ALA A 99 5.80 0.79 -1.73
N ILE A 100 5.64 0.00 -0.66
CA ILE A 100 6.62 -0.13 0.42
C ILE A 100 7.94 -0.68 -0.13
N SER A 101 7.90 -1.72 -0.96
CA SER A 101 9.12 -2.33 -1.52
C SER A 101 9.93 -1.34 -2.35
N VAL A 102 9.26 -0.54 -3.20
CA VAL A 102 9.92 0.52 -3.98
C VAL A 102 10.51 1.59 -3.07
N ASN A 103 9.75 2.02 -2.07
CA ASN A 103 10.20 3.05 -1.12
C ASN A 103 11.40 2.60 -0.29
N LEU A 104 11.39 1.36 0.22
CA LEU A 104 12.51 0.82 1.01
C LEU A 104 13.77 0.65 0.16
N ALA A 105 13.64 0.14 -1.07
CA ALA A 105 14.76 -0.02 -1.99
C ALA A 105 15.39 1.30 -2.43
N ALA A 106 14.63 2.40 -2.41
CA ALA A 106 15.09 3.75 -2.79
C ALA A 106 15.75 4.52 -1.65
N LEU A 107 15.69 4.03 -0.40
CA LEU A 107 16.33 4.71 0.73
C LEU A 107 17.86 4.71 0.60
N PRO A 108 18.54 5.77 1.08
CA PRO A 108 19.99 5.79 1.20
C PRO A 108 20.54 4.61 2.01
N ALA A 109 21.72 4.09 1.66
CA ALA A 109 22.30 2.91 2.30
C ALA A 109 22.53 3.06 3.81
N ASP A 110 22.69 4.28 4.32
CA ASP A 110 22.86 4.62 5.72
C ASP A 110 21.54 4.94 6.45
N ALA A 111 20.40 4.85 5.75
CA ALA A 111 19.09 5.10 6.35
C ALA A 111 18.79 4.12 7.48
N ARG A 112 18.13 4.64 8.50
CA ARG A 112 17.69 3.87 9.67
C ARG A 112 16.19 3.91 9.77
N GLY A 113 15.59 2.81 10.15
CA GLY A 113 14.13 2.76 10.20
C GLY A 113 13.56 1.44 10.70
N ARG A 114 12.25 1.38 10.68
CA ARG A 114 11.46 0.18 10.94
C ARG A 114 10.31 0.11 9.96
N ALA A 115 10.13 -1.07 9.37
CA ALA A 115 9.00 -1.38 8.51
C ALA A 115 8.17 -2.50 9.17
N VAL A 116 6.85 -2.30 9.24
CA VAL A 116 5.89 -3.30 9.71
C VAL A 116 4.90 -3.56 8.58
N ILE A 117 4.80 -4.81 8.15
CA ILE A 117 3.94 -5.17 7.03
C ILE A 117 3.03 -6.32 7.43
N GLU A 118 1.73 -6.12 7.27
CA GLU A 118 0.72 -7.14 7.47
C GLU A 118 0.54 -7.97 6.20
N VAL A 119 0.58 -9.29 6.35
CA VAL A 119 0.38 -10.28 5.30
C VAL A 119 -0.61 -11.35 5.75
N MET A 120 -1.16 -12.12 4.81
CA MET A 120 -2.15 -13.16 5.14
C MET A 120 -1.52 -14.49 5.55
N ASP A 121 -0.34 -14.80 5.02
CA ASP A 121 0.35 -16.07 5.25
C ASP A 121 1.86 -15.84 5.39
N GLU A 122 2.55 -16.74 6.09
CA GLU A 122 4.02 -16.70 6.20
C GLU A 122 4.71 -16.81 4.82
N ALA A 123 4.08 -17.47 3.86
CA ALA A 123 4.57 -17.58 2.49
C ALA A 123 4.58 -16.22 1.75
N ASP A 124 3.82 -15.24 2.23
CA ASP A 124 3.80 -13.88 1.69
C ASP A 124 4.95 -12.99 2.23
N CYS A 125 5.70 -13.49 3.21
CA CYS A 125 6.87 -12.79 3.77
C CYS A 125 8.03 -12.81 2.76
N LEU A 126 8.27 -11.68 2.13
CA LEU A 126 9.30 -11.53 1.10
C LEU A 126 10.60 -10.96 1.67
N ASP A 127 11.73 -11.31 1.06
CA ASP A 127 12.98 -10.59 1.32
C ASP A 127 12.99 -9.29 0.51
N LEU A 128 12.73 -8.18 1.17
CA LEU A 128 12.65 -6.86 0.53
C LEU A 128 14.01 -6.17 0.53
N ALA A 129 14.41 -5.67 -0.64
CA ALA A 129 15.59 -4.81 -0.75
C ALA A 129 15.41 -3.57 0.12
N ARG A 130 16.36 -3.34 1.05
CA ARG A 130 16.34 -2.23 2.00
C ARG A 130 17.72 -1.96 2.57
N PRO A 131 17.99 -0.77 3.13
CA PRO A 131 19.21 -0.52 3.90
C PRO A 131 19.33 -1.45 5.11
N GLU A 132 20.54 -1.83 5.47
CA GLU A 132 20.83 -2.71 6.62
C GLU A 132 20.29 -2.11 7.94
N GLY A 133 20.27 -0.79 8.08
CA GLY A 133 19.76 -0.07 9.23
C GLY A 133 18.22 -0.03 9.33
N VAL A 134 17.48 -0.64 8.38
CA VAL A 134 16.02 -0.72 8.39
C VAL A 134 15.56 -2.11 8.81
N GLU A 135 15.01 -2.21 10.02
CA GLU A 135 14.41 -3.44 10.55
C GLU A 135 13.07 -3.71 9.87
N LEU A 136 12.83 -4.95 9.43
CA LEU A 136 11.57 -5.39 8.84
C LEU A 136 10.88 -6.41 9.76
N ARG A 137 9.63 -6.15 10.09
CA ARG A 137 8.76 -7.05 10.85
C ARG A 137 7.52 -7.38 10.03
N TRP A 138 7.22 -8.66 9.92
CA TRP A 138 5.99 -9.17 9.33
C TRP A 138 4.97 -9.47 10.43
N LEU A 139 3.71 -9.15 10.14
CA LEU A 139 2.54 -9.53 10.93
C LEU A 139 1.68 -10.45 10.08
N VAL A 140 1.50 -11.68 10.52
CA VAL A 140 0.63 -12.62 9.80
C VAL A 140 -0.78 -12.53 10.36
N VAL A 141 -1.69 -11.98 9.56
CA VAL A 141 -3.12 -11.81 9.87
C VAL A 141 -3.93 -12.49 8.77
N PRO A 142 -4.36 -13.75 8.97
CA PRO A 142 -5.00 -14.56 7.93
C PRO A 142 -6.28 -13.96 7.33
N GLN A 143 -6.97 -13.09 8.06
CA GLN A 143 -8.16 -12.39 7.61
C GLN A 143 -7.86 -10.90 7.49
N PRO A 144 -7.63 -10.36 6.28
CA PRO A 144 -7.32 -8.95 6.09
C PRO A 144 -8.36 -8.02 6.76
N GLY A 145 -7.86 -7.05 7.55
CA GLY A 145 -8.68 -6.08 8.26
C GLY A 145 -9.38 -6.58 9.53
N SER A 146 -9.14 -7.83 9.96
CA SER A 146 -9.70 -8.38 11.21
C SER A 146 -9.03 -7.81 12.47
N GLU A 147 -7.78 -7.38 12.35
CA GLU A 147 -6.97 -6.84 13.46
C GLU A 147 -6.55 -5.39 13.18
N PRO A 148 -7.50 -4.43 13.21
CA PRO A 148 -7.22 -3.07 12.74
C PRO A 148 -6.23 -2.28 13.61
N SER A 149 -5.92 -2.73 14.83
CA SER A 149 -4.90 -2.10 15.66
C SER A 149 -3.49 -2.69 15.47
N ALA A 150 -3.35 -3.86 14.85
CA ALA A 150 -2.10 -4.63 14.82
C ALA A 150 -0.88 -3.84 14.33
N LEU A 151 -1.03 -3.08 13.24
CA LEU A 151 0.04 -2.23 12.70
C LEU A 151 0.45 -1.13 13.68
N ALA A 152 -0.52 -0.44 14.29
CA ALA A 152 -0.24 0.63 15.25
C ALA A 152 0.38 0.08 16.53
N ASP A 153 -0.10 -1.06 17.03
CA ASP A 153 0.42 -1.72 18.23
C ASP A 153 1.85 -2.22 18.00
N ALA A 154 2.13 -2.78 16.83
CA ALA A 154 3.49 -3.18 16.46
C ALA A 154 4.46 -1.99 16.40
N LEU A 155 4.02 -0.81 15.94
CA LEU A 155 4.84 0.40 15.99
C LEU A 155 5.04 0.90 17.42
N ARG A 156 4.05 0.76 18.31
CA ARG A 156 4.19 1.09 19.75
C ARG A 156 5.20 0.19 20.43
N ASP A 157 5.15 -1.12 20.16
CA ASP A 157 6.05 -2.11 20.74
C ASP A 157 7.53 -1.82 20.47
N PHE A 158 7.84 -1.24 19.33
CA PHE A 158 9.21 -0.83 19.01
C PHE A 158 9.73 0.31 19.87
N GLY A 159 8.86 1.04 20.56
CA GLY A 159 9.19 2.30 21.18
C GLY A 159 9.42 3.42 20.17
N TRP A 160 9.32 4.67 20.61
CA TRP A 160 9.50 5.81 19.74
C TRP A 160 11.00 6.13 19.57
N PRO A 161 11.51 6.27 18.33
CA PRO A 161 12.91 6.63 18.10
C PRO A 161 13.17 8.10 18.48
N ASP A 162 14.41 8.39 18.87
CA ASP A 162 14.86 9.76 19.10
C ASP A 162 15.10 10.50 17.79
N GLY A 163 14.87 11.82 17.81
CA GLY A 163 15.23 12.71 16.71
C GLY A 163 14.12 12.92 15.69
N ASP A 164 14.54 13.20 14.45
CA ASP A 164 13.63 13.50 13.34
C ASP A 164 13.10 12.22 12.70
N VAL A 165 11.80 12.03 12.79
CA VAL A 165 11.08 10.83 12.30
C VAL A 165 10.17 11.19 11.15
N TYR A 166 10.24 10.45 10.05
CA TYR A 166 9.26 10.47 8.99
C TYR A 166 8.49 9.15 8.96
N ALA A 167 7.16 9.21 8.88
CA ALA A 167 6.31 8.03 8.78
C ALA A 167 5.60 7.95 7.42
N TRP A 168 5.58 6.77 6.82
CA TRP A 168 4.85 6.44 5.62
C TRP A 168 3.94 5.24 5.88
N CYS A 169 2.62 5.43 5.76
CA CYS A 169 1.65 4.41 6.08
C CYS A 169 0.56 4.30 5.01
N ALA A 170 0.25 3.05 4.61
CA ALA A 170 -0.91 2.77 3.76
C ALA A 170 -1.50 1.40 4.08
N SER A 171 -2.81 1.32 4.30
CA SER A 171 -3.47 0.08 4.73
C SER A 171 -4.99 0.14 4.55
N GLU A 172 -5.67 -0.85 5.10
CA GLU A 172 -7.12 -0.84 5.32
C GLU A 172 -7.55 0.42 6.09
N PHE A 173 -8.76 0.92 5.81
CA PHE A 173 -9.25 2.21 6.32
C PHE A 173 -9.23 2.32 7.86
N THR A 174 -9.69 1.27 8.58
CA THR A 174 -9.70 1.32 10.06
C THR A 174 -8.30 1.20 10.63
N ALA A 175 -7.44 0.38 10.04
CA ALA A 175 -6.04 0.29 10.41
C ALA A 175 -5.31 1.62 10.17
N MET A 176 -5.59 2.29 9.06
CA MET A 176 -5.08 3.64 8.77
C MET A 176 -5.53 4.66 9.83
N GLN A 177 -6.79 4.60 10.29
CA GLN A 177 -7.28 5.49 11.37
C GLN A 177 -6.52 5.27 12.68
N ASN A 178 -6.28 4.00 13.07
CA ASN A 178 -5.49 3.67 14.27
C ASN A 178 -4.03 4.12 14.15
N LEU A 179 -3.40 3.91 12.99
CA LEU A 179 -2.07 4.43 12.71
C LEU A 179 -2.03 5.98 12.78
N ARG A 180 -3.05 6.66 12.25
CA ARG A 180 -3.16 8.12 12.29
C ARG A 180 -3.29 8.64 13.71
N SER A 181 -4.15 8.04 14.53
CA SER A 181 -4.29 8.40 15.95
C SER A 181 -2.95 8.23 16.68
N TYR A 182 -2.28 7.10 16.51
CA TYR A 182 -0.97 6.89 17.10
C TYR A 182 0.05 7.94 16.66
N LEU A 183 0.21 8.15 15.35
CA LEU A 183 1.28 8.98 14.81
C LEU A 183 1.02 10.48 15.00
N ARG A 184 -0.23 10.96 14.84
CA ARG A 184 -0.58 12.37 14.98
C ARG A 184 -0.88 12.77 16.42
N GLU A 185 -1.75 11.99 17.11
CA GLU A 185 -2.28 12.39 18.42
C GLU A 185 -1.34 12.00 19.55
N GLU A 186 -0.75 10.78 19.52
CA GLU A 186 0.15 10.33 20.58
C GLU A 186 1.61 10.80 20.35
N ARG A 187 2.06 10.89 19.07
CA ARG A 187 3.46 11.21 18.71
C ARG A 187 3.66 12.58 18.09
N GLY A 188 2.60 13.29 17.77
CA GLY A 188 2.66 14.68 17.32
C GLY A 188 3.29 14.87 15.93
N LEU A 189 3.24 13.86 15.04
CA LEU A 189 3.73 14.03 13.68
C LEU A 189 2.82 14.96 12.88
N GLY A 190 3.37 16.03 12.37
CA GLY A 190 2.71 16.95 11.46
C GLY A 190 2.64 16.40 10.02
N PRO A 191 1.88 17.07 9.14
CA PRO A 191 1.68 16.63 7.76
C PRO A 191 2.97 16.65 6.91
N ASP A 192 3.97 17.41 7.33
CA ASP A 192 5.31 17.50 6.73
C ASP A 192 6.18 16.26 7.01
N ARG A 193 5.83 15.46 8.02
CA ARG A 193 6.55 14.26 8.45
C ARG A 193 5.72 13.00 8.41
N LEU A 194 4.54 13.04 7.77
CA LEU A 194 3.63 11.91 7.72
C LEU A 194 2.94 11.83 6.36
N TYR A 195 3.19 10.76 5.61
CA TYR A 195 2.27 10.28 4.59
C TYR A 195 1.40 9.18 5.18
N ILE A 196 0.08 9.32 5.10
CA ILE A 196 -0.87 8.30 5.56
C ILE A 196 -2.08 8.24 4.64
N SER A 197 -2.47 7.03 4.22
CA SER A 197 -3.55 6.84 3.25
C SER A 197 -4.24 5.50 3.44
N SER A 198 -5.55 5.45 3.30
CA SER A 198 -6.24 4.17 3.12
C SER A 198 -6.22 3.75 1.66
N TYR A 199 -5.97 2.46 1.42
CA TYR A 199 -5.97 1.87 0.07
C TYR A 199 -7.26 1.10 -0.20
N TRP A 200 -7.90 0.58 0.82
CA TRP A 200 -9.17 -0.15 0.74
C TRP A 200 -9.96 -0.07 2.06
N LYS A 201 -11.17 -0.60 2.04
CA LYS A 201 -12.02 -0.76 3.23
C LYS A 201 -12.71 -2.10 3.19
N SER A 202 -12.57 -2.88 4.26
CA SER A 202 -13.23 -4.17 4.43
C SER A 202 -14.74 -4.03 4.26
N GLY A 203 -15.34 -4.90 3.45
CA GLY A 203 -16.77 -4.92 3.18
C GLY A 203 -17.29 -3.85 2.21
N LEU A 204 -16.42 -3.00 1.64
CA LEU A 204 -16.82 -1.95 0.69
C LEU A 204 -16.21 -2.16 -0.69
N THR A 205 -16.94 -1.66 -1.70
CA THR A 205 -16.40 -1.52 -3.06
C THR A 205 -15.35 -0.39 -3.12
N GLU A 206 -14.55 -0.36 -4.18
CA GLU A 206 -13.61 0.75 -4.39
C GLU A 206 -14.32 2.12 -4.50
N GLU A 207 -15.52 2.15 -5.08
CA GLU A 207 -16.30 3.38 -5.22
C GLU A 207 -16.78 3.90 -3.86
N ASP A 208 -17.31 3.01 -3.01
CA ASP A 208 -17.71 3.34 -1.65
C ASP A 208 -16.52 3.74 -0.78
N HIS A 209 -15.39 3.05 -0.92
CA HIS A 209 -14.16 3.42 -0.24
C HIS A 209 -13.69 4.83 -0.62
N LYS A 210 -13.73 5.19 -1.91
CA LYS A 210 -13.40 6.56 -2.36
C LYS A 210 -14.30 7.61 -1.70
N ARG A 211 -15.59 7.31 -1.50
CA ARG A 211 -16.52 8.21 -0.84
C ARG A 211 -16.16 8.42 0.63
N ILE A 212 -16.00 7.33 1.41
CA ILE A 212 -15.65 7.46 2.84
C ILE A 212 -14.27 8.10 3.05
N LYS A 213 -13.32 7.84 2.15
CA LYS A 213 -11.99 8.46 2.19
C LYS A 213 -12.06 9.98 1.99
N ARG A 214 -12.96 10.46 1.12
CA ARG A 214 -13.19 11.89 0.94
C ARG A 214 -13.84 12.51 2.17
N GLU A 215 -14.91 11.87 2.70
CA GLU A 215 -15.60 12.30 3.92
C GLU A 215 -14.62 12.40 5.11
N ASP A 216 -13.73 11.40 5.26
CA ASP A 216 -12.68 11.40 6.30
C ASP A 216 -11.67 12.53 6.10
N ALA A 217 -11.21 12.78 4.86
CA ALA A 217 -10.30 13.88 4.57
C ALA A 217 -10.92 15.26 4.88
N GLU A 218 -12.17 15.48 4.50
CA GLU A 218 -12.95 16.69 4.82
C GLU A 218 -13.08 16.90 6.34
N ALA A 219 -13.37 15.81 7.09
CA ALA A 219 -13.46 15.85 8.55
C ALA A 219 -12.12 16.17 9.23
N GLN A 220 -11.00 15.81 8.59
CA GLN A 220 -9.64 16.10 9.08
C GLN A 220 -9.09 17.46 8.63
N GLY A 221 -9.83 18.21 7.80
CA GLY A 221 -9.39 19.51 7.29
C GLY A 221 -8.24 19.43 6.27
N VAL A 222 -8.17 18.31 5.53
CA VAL A 222 -7.12 18.04 4.52
C VAL A 222 -7.73 18.04 3.12
#